data_e2d31cb851bb26779a9ad3bd5457db08
#
_entry.id   e2d31cb851bb26779a9ad3bd5457db08
#
_cell.length_a   1.000
_cell.length_b   1.000
_cell.length_c   1.000
_cell.angle_alpha   90.00
_cell.angle_beta   90.00
_cell.angle_gamma   90.00
#
_symmetry.space_group_name_H-M   'P 1'
#
loop_
_entity.id
_entity.type
_entity.pdbx_description
1 polymer ?
#
loop_
_entity_poly.entity_id
_entity_poly.type
_entity_poly.pdbx_seq_one_letter_code
_entity_poly.pdbx_strand_id
1 'polypeptide(L)'
;MNKQQLANKIWASANKMRSKIDANEYKDYILGLIFYKFLCDNEEQYLRKDGWTDEDMPFLVEDYEDANAKDTIEYCKNNIGYFIEYKYLFSTWLKPDSMFNVADLSAALNNFDRLVSANYRSVYEKIFLTLQAGLSKLGENPASQTRALKDFIKLIKDIPTDGSQDYDVLGYVYEYLIGNFAANAGKKAGEFYTPHEVAILMSEIVAEHHKAKETIEIYDPTSGSGSLLITIGKSVGRHIEDKNKVKYYAQAVSYTHLTLPTT
;
A
#
# COMPACT_ATOMS: atom_id res chain seq x y z
N MET A 1 15.15 8.18 -2.66
CA MET A 1 15.83 6.95 -2.11
C MET A 1 16.02 5.96 -3.25
N ASN A 2 17.23 5.38 -3.42
CA ASN A 2 17.41 4.34 -4.43
C ASN A 2 16.94 2.96 -3.92
N LYS A 3 16.74 2.00 -4.84
CA LYS A 3 16.24 0.65 -4.53
C LYS A 3 17.08 -0.07 -3.46
N GLN A 4 18.43 0.07 -3.49
CA GLN A 4 19.31 -0.58 -2.51
C GLN A 4 19.17 0.02 -1.10
N GLN A 5 19.02 1.33 -1.00
CA GLN A 5 18.79 2.00 0.27
C GLN A 5 17.43 1.60 0.87
N LEU A 6 16.41 1.46 0.03
CA LEU A 6 15.09 0.97 0.42
C LEU A 6 15.17 -0.48 0.92
N ALA A 7 15.83 -1.36 0.16
CA ALA A 7 16.06 -2.75 0.55
C ALA A 7 16.74 -2.87 1.92
N ASN A 8 17.80 -2.09 2.15
CA ASN A 8 18.53 -2.08 3.43
C ASN A 8 17.63 -1.61 4.59
N LYS A 9 16.77 -0.61 4.39
CA LYS A 9 15.82 -0.16 5.41
C LYS A 9 14.78 -1.23 5.74
N ILE A 10 14.19 -1.85 4.73
CA ILE A 10 13.22 -2.94 4.91
C ILE A 10 13.87 -4.11 5.65
N TRP A 11 15.09 -4.48 5.27
CA TRP A 11 15.82 -5.56 5.92
C TRP A 11 16.19 -5.25 7.38
N ALA A 12 16.61 -4.03 7.67
CA ALA A 12 16.85 -3.57 9.03
C ALA A 12 15.58 -3.62 9.89
N SER A 13 14.44 -3.27 9.30
CA SER A 13 13.13 -3.39 9.92
C SER A 13 12.79 -4.84 10.24
N ALA A 14 13.02 -5.73 9.26
CA ALA A 14 12.82 -7.16 9.36
C ALA A 14 13.65 -7.77 10.51
N ASN A 15 14.91 -7.45 10.58
CA ASN A 15 15.81 -8.02 11.59
C ASN A 15 15.46 -7.62 13.03
N LYS A 16 14.96 -6.41 13.26
CA LYS A 16 14.55 -5.97 14.61
C LYS A 16 13.37 -6.75 15.19
N MET A 17 12.55 -7.34 14.33
CA MET A 17 11.33 -8.02 14.74
C MET A 17 11.43 -9.55 14.70
N ARG A 18 12.49 -10.13 14.10
CA ARG A 18 12.72 -11.57 14.03
C ARG A 18 12.67 -12.31 15.36
N SER A 19 12.97 -11.62 16.45
CA SER A 19 12.91 -12.21 17.80
C SER A 19 11.51 -12.25 18.40
N LYS A 20 10.51 -11.62 17.76
CA LYS A 20 9.17 -11.42 18.34
C LYS A 20 8.04 -12.02 17.51
N ILE A 21 8.20 -12.13 16.19
CA ILE A 21 7.15 -12.56 15.26
C ILE A 21 7.72 -13.54 14.24
N ASP A 22 6.91 -14.54 13.82
CA ASP A 22 7.29 -15.47 12.76
C ASP A 22 7.59 -14.70 11.46
N ALA A 23 8.66 -15.11 10.78
CA ALA A 23 9.13 -14.47 9.54
C ALA A 23 8.05 -14.40 8.46
N ASN A 24 7.14 -15.38 8.40
CA ASN A 24 6.05 -15.41 7.42
C ASN A 24 4.95 -14.38 7.71
N GLU A 25 4.68 -14.10 8.99
CA GLU A 25 3.67 -13.11 9.38
C GLU A 25 4.21 -11.68 9.29
N TYR A 26 5.51 -11.53 9.46
CA TYR A 26 6.20 -10.26 9.52
C TYR A 26 6.09 -9.44 8.21
N LYS A 27 6.16 -10.10 7.04
CA LYS A 27 5.99 -9.44 5.75
C LYS A 27 4.66 -8.69 5.66
N ASP A 28 3.59 -9.32 6.17
CA ASP A 28 2.23 -8.79 6.08
C ASP A 28 2.05 -7.54 6.95
N TYR A 29 2.74 -7.47 8.09
CA TYR A 29 2.72 -6.26 8.94
C TYR A 29 3.47 -5.10 8.31
N ILE A 30 4.66 -5.37 7.74
CA ILE A 30 5.43 -4.34 7.02
C ILE A 30 4.61 -3.80 5.85
N LEU A 31 4.11 -4.70 5.02
CA LEU A 31 3.32 -4.33 3.84
C LEU A 31 2.08 -3.54 4.24
N GLY A 32 1.33 -4.02 5.23
CA GLY A 32 0.13 -3.34 5.70
C GLY A 32 0.41 -1.93 6.22
N LEU A 33 1.49 -1.74 6.99
CA LEU A 33 1.85 -0.41 7.52
C LEU A 33 2.41 0.52 6.43
N ILE A 34 3.23 0.02 5.50
CA ILE A 34 3.71 0.83 4.38
C ILE A 34 2.55 1.21 3.47
N PHE A 35 1.61 0.30 3.26
CA PHE A 35 0.43 0.58 2.46
C PHE A 35 -0.49 1.60 3.15
N TYR A 36 -0.68 1.50 4.47
CA TYR A 36 -1.43 2.51 5.22
C TYR A 36 -0.76 3.88 5.13
N LYS A 37 0.58 3.93 5.26
CA LYS A 37 1.35 5.16 5.04
C LYS A 37 1.13 5.73 3.63
N PHE A 38 1.16 4.86 2.61
CA PHE A 38 0.90 5.28 1.23
C PHE A 38 -0.48 5.92 1.07
N LEU A 39 -1.53 5.35 1.68
CA LEU A 39 -2.87 5.92 1.61
C LEU A 39 -2.95 7.29 2.31
N CYS A 40 -2.30 7.43 3.47
CA CYS A 40 -2.20 8.73 4.15
C CYS A 40 -1.47 9.77 3.30
N ASP A 41 -0.29 9.41 2.77
CA ASP A 41 0.51 10.32 1.93
C ASP A 41 -0.26 10.71 0.65
N ASN A 42 -1.00 9.78 0.05
CA ASN A 42 -1.80 10.03 -1.14
C ASN A 42 -2.94 11.02 -0.86
N GLU A 43 -3.66 10.88 0.26
CA GLU A 43 -4.72 11.80 0.65
C GLU A 43 -4.17 13.20 0.94
N GLU A 44 -3.08 13.29 1.74
CA GLU A 44 -2.44 14.57 2.01
C GLU A 44 -1.98 15.26 0.73
N GLN A 45 -1.36 14.54 -0.22
CA GLN A 45 -0.94 15.11 -1.48
C GLN A 45 -2.10 15.53 -2.37
N TYR A 46 -3.18 14.74 -2.37
CA TYR A 46 -4.36 15.07 -3.13
C TYR A 46 -4.96 16.41 -2.66
N LEU A 47 -5.09 16.59 -1.34
CA LEU A 47 -5.58 17.83 -0.76
C LEU A 47 -4.61 19.01 -0.96
N ARG A 48 -3.29 18.77 -0.89
CA ARG A 48 -2.29 19.81 -1.16
C ARG A 48 -2.31 20.30 -2.60
N LYS A 49 -2.60 19.44 -3.57
CA LYS A 49 -2.80 19.87 -4.98
C LYS A 49 -3.99 20.81 -5.12
N ASP A 50 -4.96 20.70 -4.23
CA ASP A 50 -6.15 21.53 -4.13
C ASP A 50 -5.94 22.79 -3.24
N GLY A 51 -4.70 23.03 -2.82
CA GLY A 51 -4.32 24.24 -2.08
C GLY A 51 -4.33 24.12 -0.55
N TRP A 52 -4.60 22.90 0.01
CA TRP A 52 -4.54 22.69 1.45
C TRP A 52 -3.12 22.87 1.99
N THR A 53 -3.02 23.58 3.13
CA THR A 53 -1.78 23.84 3.86
C THR A 53 -1.68 22.96 5.11
N ASP A 54 -0.56 23.04 5.86
CA ASP A 54 -0.42 22.34 7.13
C ASP A 54 -1.39 22.85 8.19
N GLU A 55 -1.87 24.09 8.06
CA GLU A 55 -2.86 24.72 8.96
C GLU A 55 -4.26 24.20 8.70
N ASP A 56 -4.53 23.70 7.49
CA ASP A 56 -5.85 23.18 7.09
C ASP A 56 -6.01 21.69 7.46
N MET A 57 -4.91 20.92 7.48
CA MET A 57 -4.96 19.47 7.75
C MET A 57 -5.69 19.09 9.03
N PRO A 58 -5.62 19.83 10.16
CA PRO A 58 -6.39 19.52 11.37
C PRO A 58 -7.92 19.55 11.20
N PHE A 59 -8.44 20.16 10.12
CA PHE A 59 -9.85 20.14 9.80
C PHE A 59 -10.33 18.86 9.10
N LEU A 60 -9.44 17.89 8.84
CA LEU A 60 -9.81 16.55 8.40
C LEU A 60 -10.45 15.78 9.57
N VAL A 61 -11.70 16.03 9.81
CA VAL A 61 -12.49 15.42 10.86
C VAL A 61 -13.74 14.77 10.27
N GLU A 62 -14.17 13.65 10.87
CA GLU A 62 -15.44 13.04 10.52
C GLU A 62 -16.56 13.76 11.27
N ASP A 63 -17.08 14.80 10.65
CA ASP A 63 -18.23 15.54 11.16
C ASP A 63 -19.24 15.78 10.02
N TYR A 64 -20.36 15.09 10.06
CA TYR A 64 -21.43 15.24 9.06
C TYR A 64 -22.44 16.36 9.41
N GLU A 65 -22.32 16.97 10.59
CA GLU A 65 -23.10 18.13 10.99
C GLU A 65 -22.44 19.44 10.50
N ASP A 66 -21.11 19.46 10.37
CA ASP A 66 -20.39 20.56 9.74
C ASP A 66 -20.39 20.41 8.21
N ALA A 67 -20.89 21.42 7.52
CA ALA A 67 -21.02 21.38 6.05
C ALA A 67 -19.66 21.25 5.36
N ASN A 68 -18.61 21.97 5.84
CA ASN A 68 -17.30 21.94 5.22
C ASN A 68 -16.62 20.58 5.42
N ALA A 69 -16.72 20.00 6.63
CA ALA A 69 -16.19 18.69 6.92
C ALA A 69 -16.88 17.62 6.06
N LYS A 70 -18.21 17.67 5.94
CA LYS A 70 -18.97 16.78 5.07
C LYS A 70 -18.55 16.90 3.61
N ASP A 71 -18.43 18.09 3.08
CA ASP A 71 -18.01 18.33 1.69
C ASP A 71 -16.59 17.77 1.45
N THR A 72 -15.69 17.94 2.40
CA THR A 72 -14.32 17.39 2.34
C THR A 72 -14.32 15.87 2.34
N ILE A 73 -15.12 15.24 3.20
CA ILE A 73 -15.27 13.78 3.26
C ILE A 73 -15.79 13.26 1.90
N GLU A 74 -16.84 13.86 1.37
CA GLU A 74 -17.43 13.45 0.09
C GLU A 74 -16.44 13.68 -1.07
N TYR A 75 -15.71 14.79 -1.04
CA TYR A 75 -14.68 15.10 -2.02
C TYR A 75 -13.58 14.03 -2.06
N CYS A 76 -13.00 13.66 -0.93
CA CYS A 76 -12.01 12.60 -0.85
C CYS A 76 -12.58 11.25 -1.31
N LYS A 77 -13.77 10.88 -0.81
CA LYS A 77 -14.42 9.60 -1.15
C LYS A 77 -14.77 9.48 -2.64
N ASN A 78 -15.10 10.58 -3.30
CA ASN A 78 -15.44 10.56 -4.73
C ASN A 78 -14.21 10.51 -5.63
N ASN A 79 -13.09 11.09 -5.21
CA ASN A 79 -11.92 11.24 -6.05
C ASN A 79 -10.83 10.20 -5.79
N ILE A 80 -10.55 9.87 -4.52
CA ILE A 80 -9.53 8.87 -4.14
C ILE A 80 -10.11 7.60 -3.55
N GLY A 81 -11.42 7.56 -3.29
CA GLY A 81 -12.15 6.37 -2.87
C GLY A 81 -12.28 6.16 -1.37
N TYR A 82 -11.65 7.00 -0.54
CA TYR A 82 -11.65 6.88 0.92
C TYR A 82 -11.44 8.24 1.59
N PHE A 83 -11.58 8.27 2.91
CA PHE A 83 -11.25 9.43 3.75
C PHE A 83 -10.57 8.97 5.03
N ILE A 84 -9.50 9.66 5.45
CA ILE A 84 -8.75 9.40 6.69
C ILE A 84 -8.76 10.67 7.54
N GLU A 85 -9.23 10.58 8.78
CA GLU A 85 -9.21 11.70 9.69
C GLU A 85 -7.78 12.10 10.08
N TYR A 86 -7.54 13.39 10.30
CA TYR A 86 -6.25 13.94 10.71
C TYR A 86 -5.56 13.19 11.84
N LYS A 87 -6.31 12.82 12.90
CA LYS A 87 -5.77 12.07 14.04
C LYS A 87 -5.24 10.69 13.66
N TYR A 88 -5.67 10.15 12.51
CA TYR A 88 -5.27 8.85 11.97
C TYR A 88 -4.25 8.95 10.84
N LEU A 89 -3.87 10.15 10.38
CA LEU A 89 -2.81 10.30 9.41
C LEU A 89 -1.47 9.83 9.96
N PHE A 90 -0.70 9.16 9.12
CA PHE A 90 0.63 8.67 9.48
C PHE A 90 1.57 9.81 9.90
N SER A 91 1.49 10.95 9.24
CA SER A 91 2.23 12.18 9.56
C SER A 91 1.93 12.71 10.96
N THR A 92 0.68 12.60 11.41
CA THR A 92 0.26 13.02 12.77
C THR A 92 0.88 12.12 13.84
N TRP A 93 1.03 10.82 13.59
CA TRP A 93 1.66 9.90 14.53
C TRP A 93 3.16 10.14 14.72
N LEU A 94 3.82 10.78 13.75
CA LEU A 94 5.23 11.12 13.80
C LEU A 94 5.54 12.42 14.55
N LYS A 95 4.53 13.19 14.95
CA LYS A 95 4.73 14.45 15.68
C LYS A 95 5.38 14.19 17.05
N PRO A 96 6.27 15.11 17.53
CA PRO A 96 7.01 14.91 18.77
C PRO A 96 6.13 14.70 20.00
N ASP A 97 4.99 15.35 20.05
CA ASP A 97 3.98 15.32 21.12
C ASP A 97 2.91 14.23 20.93
N SER A 98 3.06 13.39 19.92
CA SER A 98 2.10 12.34 19.61
C SER A 98 2.03 11.30 20.72
N MET A 99 0.82 11.14 21.29
CA MET A 99 0.48 10.08 22.25
C MET A 99 0.09 8.75 21.58
N PHE A 100 0.37 8.61 20.28
CA PHE A 100 0.03 7.45 19.47
C PHE A 100 0.36 6.12 20.14
N ASN A 101 -0.57 5.17 20.06
CA ASN A 101 -0.47 3.83 20.64
C ASN A 101 -1.12 2.78 19.73
N VAL A 102 -1.02 1.51 20.12
CA VAL A 102 -1.55 0.39 19.31
C VAL A 102 -3.07 0.44 19.12
N ALA A 103 -3.83 0.97 20.08
CA ALA A 103 -5.27 1.11 19.95
C ALA A 103 -5.65 2.19 18.91
N ASP A 104 -4.84 3.23 18.77
CA ASP A 104 -5.05 4.27 17.75
C ASP A 104 -4.87 3.69 16.33
N LEU A 105 -3.88 2.81 16.12
CA LEU A 105 -3.76 2.11 14.84
C LEU A 105 -4.98 1.23 14.58
N SER A 106 -5.41 0.44 15.56
CA SER A 106 -6.60 -0.39 15.40
C SER A 106 -7.85 0.43 15.07
N ALA A 107 -8.03 1.57 15.75
CA ALA A 107 -9.11 2.50 15.47
C ALA A 107 -9.02 3.11 14.07
N ALA A 108 -7.80 3.47 13.64
CA ALA A 108 -7.53 4.03 12.33
C ALA A 108 -7.90 3.05 11.20
N LEU A 109 -7.51 1.79 11.32
CA LEU A 109 -7.81 0.76 10.32
C LEU A 109 -9.32 0.47 10.25
N ASN A 110 -10.01 0.42 11.39
CA ASN A 110 -11.48 0.27 11.43
C ASN A 110 -12.20 1.50 10.85
N ASN A 111 -11.69 2.70 11.14
CA ASN A 111 -12.23 3.94 10.60
C ASN A 111 -12.06 3.99 9.08
N PHE A 112 -10.89 3.59 8.57
CA PHE A 112 -10.64 3.48 7.15
C PHE A 112 -11.65 2.57 6.45
N ASP A 113 -11.82 1.31 6.92
CA ASP A 113 -12.77 0.36 6.33
C ASP A 113 -14.20 0.92 6.25
N ARG A 114 -14.61 1.70 7.25
CA ARG A 114 -15.93 2.32 7.29
C ARG A 114 -16.07 3.51 6.34
N LEU A 115 -15.01 4.26 6.12
CA LEU A 115 -14.99 5.49 5.31
C LEU A 115 -14.59 5.27 3.85
N VAL A 116 -14.38 4.02 3.43
CA VAL A 116 -14.24 3.67 2.02
C VAL A 116 -15.56 3.95 1.28
N SER A 117 -15.45 4.60 0.12
CA SER A 117 -16.57 4.85 -0.79
C SER A 117 -17.16 3.54 -1.32
N ALA A 118 -18.48 3.51 -1.52
CA ALA A 118 -19.17 2.33 -2.05
C ALA A 118 -18.61 1.87 -3.40
N ASN A 119 -18.22 2.80 -4.27
CA ASN A 119 -17.65 2.51 -5.59
C ASN A 119 -16.27 1.86 -5.53
N TYR A 120 -15.53 2.08 -4.45
CA TYR A 120 -14.17 1.56 -4.25
C TYR A 120 -14.10 0.42 -3.21
N ARG A 121 -15.26 -0.02 -2.71
CA ARG A 121 -15.32 -1.05 -1.68
C ARG A 121 -14.67 -2.36 -2.13
N SER A 122 -14.85 -2.77 -3.37
CA SER A 122 -14.20 -3.97 -3.93
C SER A 122 -12.66 -3.88 -3.97
N VAL A 123 -12.10 -2.66 -3.95
CA VAL A 123 -10.66 -2.41 -3.98
C VAL A 123 -10.07 -2.37 -2.57
N TYR A 124 -10.75 -1.71 -1.63
CA TYR A 124 -10.20 -1.39 -0.32
C TYR A 124 -10.78 -2.19 0.84
N GLU A 125 -11.91 -2.90 0.65
CA GLU A 125 -12.52 -3.66 1.74
C GLU A 125 -11.58 -4.76 2.26
N LYS A 126 -11.39 -4.77 3.58
CA LYS A 126 -10.62 -5.82 4.30
C LYS A 126 -9.12 -5.90 3.97
N ILE A 127 -8.54 -4.93 3.28
CA ILE A 127 -7.11 -4.95 2.94
C ILE A 127 -6.20 -4.96 4.18
N PHE A 128 -6.69 -4.48 5.33
CA PHE A 128 -5.95 -4.42 6.58
C PHE A 128 -6.29 -5.55 7.58
N LEU A 129 -7.11 -6.54 7.22
CA LEU A 129 -7.49 -7.61 8.15
C LEU A 129 -6.29 -8.35 8.76
N THR A 130 -5.31 -8.68 7.94
CA THR A 130 -4.11 -9.39 8.41
C THR A 130 -3.30 -8.52 9.38
N LEU A 131 -3.15 -7.23 9.08
CA LEU A 131 -2.49 -6.28 9.97
C LEU A 131 -3.26 -6.14 11.30
N GLN A 132 -4.58 -5.96 11.25
CA GLN A 132 -5.43 -5.87 12.45
C GLN A 132 -5.33 -7.11 13.33
N ALA A 133 -5.48 -8.30 12.74
CA ALA A 133 -5.39 -9.57 13.46
C ALA A 133 -4.01 -9.78 14.11
N GLY A 134 -2.98 -9.20 13.51
CA GLY A 134 -1.61 -9.33 13.96
C GLY A 134 -1.16 -8.35 15.03
N LEU A 135 -1.89 -7.28 15.31
CA LEU A 135 -1.46 -6.27 16.29
C LEU A 135 -1.21 -6.85 17.69
N SER A 136 -2.00 -7.84 18.09
CA SER A 136 -1.83 -8.55 19.37
C SER A 136 -0.52 -9.33 19.49
N LYS A 137 0.08 -9.73 18.36
CA LYS A 137 1.33 -10.51 18.32
C LYS A 137 2.58 -9.63 18.42
N LEU A 138 2.43 -8.29 18.33
CA LEU A 138 3.54 -7.34 18.47
C LEU A 138 4.14 -7.30 19.87
N GLY A 139 3.46 -7.87 20.87
CA GLY A 139 3.94 -7.93 22.25
C GLY A 139 2.89 -8.51 23.21
N GLU A 140 3.34 -8.89 24.40
CA GLU A 140 2.51 -9.53 25.42
C GLU A 140 1.43 -8.63 26.04
N ASN A 141 1.61 -7.33 25.94
CA ASN A 141 0.70 -6.34 26.48
C ASN A 141 0.66 -5.06 25.62
N PRO A 142 -0.35 -4.19 25.78
CA PRO A 142 -0.49 -2.98 24.98
C PRO A 142 0.73 -2.05 24.98
N ALA A 143 1.47 -1.97 26.08
CA ALA A 143 2.66 -1.12 26.18
C ALA A 143 3.80 -1.66 25.32
N SER A 144 4.05 -2.98 25.33
CA SER A 144 5.06 -3.64 24.47
C SER A 144 4.67 -3.60 23.00
N GLN A 145 3.38 -3.78 22.69
CA GLN A 145 2.83 -3.64 21.34
C GLN A 145 3.03 -2.23 20.79
N THR A 146 2.70 -1.22 21.59
CA THR A 146 2.89 0.19 21.24
C THR A 146 4.35 0.53 20.98
N ARG A 147 5.27 0.01 21.82
CA ARG A 147 6.72 0.21 21.63
C ARG A 147 7.20 -0.40 20.32
N ALA A 148 6.83 -1.65 20.04
CA ALA A 148 7.18 -2.33 18.81
C ALA A 148 6.64 -1.58 17.57
N LEU A 149 5.38 -1.12 17.65
CA LEU A 149 4.74 -0.36 16.58
C LEU A 149 5.41 1.00 16.35
N LYS A 150 5.75 1.75 17.41
CA LYS A 150 6.49 3.03 17.31
C LYS A 150 7.87 2.84 16.67
N ASP A 151 8.58 1.78 17.03
CA ASP A 151 9.86 1.44 16.41
C ASP A 151 9.70 1.13 14.92
N PHE A 152 8.61 0.47 14.56
CA PHE A 152 8.26 0.16 13.18
C PHE A 152 7.98 1.41 12.35
N ILE A 153 7.09 2.26 12.85
CA ILE A 153 6.73 3.54 12.21
C ILE A 153 7.98 4.40 11.96
N LYS A 154 8.90 4.46 12.93
CA LYS A 154 10.18 5.16 12.76
C LYS A 154 11.06 4.58 11.64
N LEU A 155 10.99 3.28 11.40
CA LEU A 155 11.78 2.65 10.34
C LEU A 155 11.21 2.92 8.96
N ILE A 156 9.87 2.94 8.83
CA ILE A 156 9.22 3.13 7.54
C ILE A 156 8.92 4.60 7.20
N LYS A 157 9.04 5.52 8.16
CA LYS A 157 8.70 6.95 7.95
C LYS A 157 9.35 7.59 6.72
N ASP A 158 10.60 7.21 6.44
CA ASP A 158 11.36 7.77 5.32
C ASP A 158 11.21 6.95 4.02
N ILE A 159 10.37 5.93 3.98
CA ILE A 159 10.05 5.23 2.74
C ILE A 159 9.21 6.19 1.89
N PRO A 160 9.68 6.55 0.69
CA PRO A 160 8.93 7.46 -0.16
C PRO A 160 7.71 6.75 -0.75
N THR A 161 6.54 7.13 -0.28
CA THR A 161 5.24 6.61 -0.75
C THR A 161 4.43 7.69 -1.47
N ASP A 162 5.08 8.80 -1.78
CA ASP A 162 4.51 9.99 -2.38
C ASP A 162 4.54 10.02 -3.92
N GLY A 163 4.89 8.91 -4.56
CA GLY A 163 4.98 8.85 -6.02
C GLY A 163 6.13 9.65 -6.64
N SER A 164 7.01 10.25 -5.82
CA SER A 164 8.17 11.04 -6.30
C SER A 164 9.29 10.20 -6.91
N GLN A 165 9.19 8.87 -6.80
CA GLN A 165 10.19 7.95 -7.33
C GLN A 165 9.88 7.55 -8.77
N ASP A 166 10.90 7.25 -9.54
CA ASP A 166 10.84 6.77 -10.92
C ASP A 166 10.51 5.27 -11.03
N TYR A 167 10.25 4.60 -9.89
CA TYR A 167 9.90 3.19 -9.82
C TYR A 167 8.74 2.95 -8.84
N ASP A 168 8.09 1.80 -9.00
CA ASP A 168 7.04 1.33 -8.08
C ASP A 168 7.63 0.91 -6.74
N VAL A 169 7.52 1.79 -5.74
CA VAL A 169 8.05 1.56 -4.39
C VAL A 169 7.31 0.43 -3.69
N LEU A 170 5.98 0.38 -3.77
CA LEU A 170 5.19 -0.66 -3.10
C LEU A 170 5.44 -2.04 -3.71
N GLY A 171 5.43 -2.13 -5.04
CA GLY A 171 5.76 -3.37 -5.74
C GLY A 171 7.18 -3.84 -5.42
N TYR A 172 8.16 -2.94 -5.40
CA TYR A 172 9.53 -3.28 -5.02
C TYR A 172 9.64 -3.79 -3.57
N VAL A 173 8.96 -3.13 -2.62
CA VAL A 173 8.93 -3.58 -1.21
C VAL A 173 8.35 -4.99 -1.11
N TYR A 174 7.25 -5.24 -1.81
CA TYR A 174 6.59 -6.52 -1.84
C TYR A 174 7.51 -7.62 -2.40
N GLU A 175 8.08 -7.41 -3.58
CA GLU A 175 9.02 -8.34 -4.23
C GLU A 175 10.24 -8.63 -3.35
N TYR A 176 10.81 -7.59 -2.74
CA TYR A 176 11.97 -7.71 -1.85
C TYR A 176 11.65 -8.56 -0.61
N LEU A 177 10.49 -8.34 0.00
CA LEU A 177 10.06 -9.10 1.17
C LEU A 177 9.82 -10.57 0.81
N ILE A 178 9.10 -10.85 -0.28
CA ILE A 178 8.86 -12.22 -0.72
C ILE A 178 10.18 -12.91 -1.05
N GLY A 179 11.05 -12.30 -1.85
CA GLY A 179 12.32 -12.91 -2.24
C GLY A 179 13.20 -13.29 -1.05
N ASN A 180 13.28 -12.42 -0.04
CA ASN A 180 14.10 -12.66 1.14
C ASN A 180 13.48 -13.62 2.16
N PHE A 181 12.15 -13.60 2.31
CA PHE A 181 11.47 -14.49 3.25
C PHE A 181 11.21 -15.87 2.67
N ALA A 182 10.95 -15.99 1.36
CA ALA A 182 10.87 -17.29 0.68
C ALA A 182 12.19 -18.08 0.81
N ALA A 183 13.33 -17.41 0.68
CA ALA A 183 14.65 -18.03 0.87
C ALA A 183 14.90 -18.54 2.29
N ASN A 184 14.30 -17.92 3.32
CA ASN A 184 14.50 -18.26 4.73
C ASN A 184 13.43 -19.20 5.30
N ALA A 185 12.26 -19.32 4.67
CA ALA A 185 11.11 -20.09 5.18
C ALA A 185 11.19 -21.59 4.85
N GLY A 186 12.24 -22.06 4.17
CA GLY A 186 12.41 -23.46 3.76
C GLY A 186 11.13 -24.05 3.16
N LYS A 187 11.17 -24.66 2.01
CA LYS A 187 10.16 -25.49 1.29
C LYS A 187 8.64 -25.19 1.41
N LYS A 188 8.19 -24.29 2.28
CA LYS A 188 6.77 -23.90 2.42
C LYS A 188 6.36 -22.66 1.64
N ALA A 189 7.32 -21.86 1.15
CA ALA A 189 7.04 -20.68 0.34
C ALA A 189 7.08 -21.07 -1.14
N GLY A 190 6.01 -21.60 -1.66
CA GLY A 190 5.76 -21.76 -3.10
C GLY A 190 5.41 -20.41 -3.78
N GLU A 191 5.76 -19.31 -3.16
CA GLU A 191 5.55 -17.97 -3.69
C GLU A 191 6.76 -17.59 -4.54
N PHE A 192 6.63 -17.74 -5.85
CA PHE A 192 7.60 -17.25 -6.83
C PHE A 192 7.08 -15.94 -7.40
N TYR A 193 7.97 -15.02 -7.71
CA TYR A 193 7.64 -13.78 -8.39
C TYR A 193 8.47 -13.64 -9.66
N THR A 194 7.91 -12.97 -10.66
CA THR A 194 8.64 -12.63 -11.88
C THR A 194 9.57 -11.44 -11.57
N PRO A 195 10.91 -11.55 -11.73
CA PRO A 195 11.80 -10.43 -11.52
C PRO A 195 11.39 -9.22 -12.36
N HIS A 196 11.50 -8.04 -11.78
CA HIS A 196 11.02 -6.79 -12.39
C HIS A 196 11.60 -6.55 -13.80
N GLU A 197 12.86 -6.82 -13.98
CA GLU A 197 13.56 -6.67 -15.28
C GLU A 197 13.01 -7.63 -16.34
N VAL A 198 12.63 -8.84 -15.93
CA VAL A 198 11.98 -9.83 -16.81
C VAL A 198 10.56 -9.38 -17.15
N ALA A 199 9.83 -8.87 -16.17
CA ALA A 199 8.49 -8.32 -16.37
C ALA A 199 8.51 -7.14 -17.37
N ILE A 200 9.49 -6.24 -17.25
CA ILE A 200 9.69 -5.14 -18.20
C ILE A 200 9.94 -5.69 -19.61
N LEU A 201 10.88 -6.60 -19.77
CA LEU A 201 11.23 -7.17 -21.08
C LEU A 201 10.01 -7.83 -21.74
N MET A 202 9.28 -8.66 -21.00
CA MET A 202 8.05 -9.31 -21.50
C MET A 202 7.02 -8.26 -21.91
N SER A 203 6.84 -7.23 -21.09
CA SER A 203 5.87 -6.16 -21.31
C SER A 203 6.19 -5.34 -22.57
N GLU A 204 7.46 -5.01 -22.79
CA GLU A 204 7.91 -4.29 -23.98
C GLU A 204 7.67 -5.13 -25.26
N ILE A 205 7.99 -6.43 -25.24
CA ILE A 205 7.75 -7.34 -26.36
C ILE A 205 6.26 -7.39 -26.72
N VAL A 206 5.40 -7.55 -25.70
CA VAL A 206 3.93 -7.63 -25.92
C VAL A 206 3.38 -6.28 -26.41
N ALA A 207 3.80 -5.17 -25.80
CA ALA A 207 3.34 -3.82 -26.20
C ALA A 207 3.76 -3.50 -27.65
N GLU A 208 5.01 -3.78 -28.03
CA GLU A 208 5.49 -3.57 -29.40
C GLU A 208 4.73 -4.44 -30.41
N HIS A 209 4.50 -5.74 -30.07
CA HIS A 209 3.75 -6.64 -30.95
C HIS A 209 2.31 -6.20 -31.20
N HIS A 210 1.70 -5.55 -30.22
CA HIS A 210 0.30 -5.13 -30.28
C HIS A 210 0.09 -3.63 -30.47
N LYS A 211 1.10 -2.86 -30.76
CA LYS A 211 1.06 -1.40 -30.88
C LYS A 211 0.05 -0.82 -31.86
N ALA A 212 -0.33 -1.60 -32.88
CA ALA A 212 -1.34 -1.20 -33.87
C ALA A 212 -2.78 -1.50 -33.45
N LYS A 213 -3.01 -2.13 -32.29
CA LYS A 213 -4.35 -2.43 -31.78
C LYS A 213 -4.94 -1.21 -31.05
N GLU A 214 -6.21 -0.94 -31.30
CA GLU A 214 -6.96 0.10 -30.59
C GLU A 214 -7.44 -0.34 -29.21
N THR A 215 -7.61 -1.64 -29.01
CA THR A 215 -8.05 -2.23 -27.74
C THR A 215 -7.22 -3.48 -27.43
N ILE A 216 -6.93 -3.71 -26.15
CA ILE A 216 -6.20 -4.89 -25.72
C ILE A 216 -6.81 -5.47 -24.44
N GLU A 217 -6.91 -6.79 -24.40
CA GLU A 217 -7.29 -7.54 -23.20
C GLU A 217 -6.10 -8.40 -22.77
N ILE A 218 -5.73 -8.27 -21.50
CA ILE A 218 -4.54 -8.90 -20.93
C ILE A 218 -5.01 -9.82 -19.81
N TYR A 219 -4.66 -11.11 -19.91
CA TYR A 219 -4.97 -12.10 -18.89
C TYR A 219 -3.68 -12.71 -18.32
N ASP A 220 -3.55 -12.65 -16.99
CA ASP A 220 -2.49 -13.32 -16.26
C ASP A 220 -3.09 -14.43 -15.40
N PRO A 221 -2.93 -15.73 -15.78
CA PRO A 221 -3.48 -16.86 -15.04
C PRO A 221 -2.74 -17.15 -13.73
N THR A 222 -1.60 -16.51 -13.50
CA THR A 222 -0.72 -16.73 -12.35
C THR A 222 -0.25 -15.43 -11.74
N SER A 223 -1.14 -14.45 -11.67
CA SER A 223 -0.86 -13.04 -11.45
C SER A 223 -0.07 -12.74 -10.16
N GLY A 224 -0.23 -13.56 -9.12
CA GLY A 224 0.42 -13.32 -7.84
C GLY A 224 0.12 -11.91 -7.33
N SER A 225 1.15 -11.07 -7.23
CA SER A 225 1.03 -9.66 -6.82
C SER A 225 0.42 -8.74 -7.89
N GLY A 226 0.25 -9.20 -9.12
CA GLY A 226 -0.18 -8.34 -10.23
C GLY A 226 0.94 -7.50 -10.85
N SER A 227 2.20 -7.64 -10.41
CA SER A 227 3.30 -6.79 -10.87
C SER A 227 3.53 -6.88 -12.39
N LEU A 228 3.32 -8.06 -12.99
CA LEU A 228 3.40 -8.22 -14.44
C LEU A 228 2.29 -7.45 -15.16
N LEU A 229 1.04 -7.51 -14.68
CA LEU A 229 -0.08 -6.76 -15.25
C LEU A 229 0.13 -5.24 -15.15
N ILE A 230 0.64 -4.77 -14.00
CA ILE A 230 0.97 -3.36 -13.80
C ILE A 230 2.04 -2.92 -14.80
N THR A 231 3.10 -3.73 -14.97
CA THR A 231 4.22 -3.40 -15.85
C THR A 231 3.78 -3.39 -17.32
N ILE A 232 2.99 -4.38 -17.74
CA ILE A 232 2.47 -4.44 -19.12
C ILE A 232 1.49 -3.31 -19.40
N GLY A 233 0.70 -2.90 -18.41
CA GLY A 233 -0.20 -1.75 -18.51
C GLY A 233 0.55 -0.44 -18.79
N LYS A 234 1.69 -0.22 -18.13
CA LYS A 234 2.56 0.93 -18.38
C LYS A 234 3.16 0.90 -19.80
N SER A 235 3.58 -0.26 -20.29
CA SER A 235 4.15 -0.41 -21.62
C SER A 235 3.11 -0.22 -22.73
N VAL A 236 1.93 -0.82 -22.58
CA VAL A 236 0.80 -0.68 -23.51
C VAL A 236 0.23 0.74 -23.51
N GLY A 237 0.16 1.38 -22.35
CA GLY A 237 -0.35 2.76 -22.19
C GLY A 237 0.43 3.84 -22.95
N ARG A 238 1.64 3.50 -23.44
CA ARG A 238 2.38 4.38 -24.37
C ARG A 238 1.82 4.41 -25.81
N HIS A 239 1.05 3.37 -26.17
CA HIS A 239 0.45 3.22 -27.51
C HIS A 239 -1.06 3.41 -27.49
N ILE A 240 -1.72 3.19 -26.35
CA ILE A 240 -3.16 3.30 -26.18
C ILE A 240 -3.42 4.37 -25.10
N GLU A 241 -3.80 5.58 -25.54
CA GLU A 241 -4.03 6.73 -24.63
C GLU A 241 -5.28 6.54 -23.76
N ASP A 242 -6.34 5.94 -24.32
CA ASP A 242 -7.59 5.69 -23.59
C ASP A 242 -7.47 4.44 -22.72
N LYS A 243 -7.30 4.65 -21.42
CA LYS A 243 -7.16 3.57 -20.43
C LYS A 243 -8.35 2.60 -20.41
N ASN A 244 -9.55 3.03 -20.81
CA ASN A 244 -10.73 2.16 -20.86
C ASN A 244 -10.65 1.10 -21.98
N LYS A 245 -9.74 1.28 -22.92
CA LYS A 245 -9.47 0.34 -24.00
C LYS A 245 -8.48 -0.76 -23.63
N VAL A 246 -7.92 -0.72 -22.42
CA VAL A 246 -7.06 -1.75 -21.86
C VAL A 246 -7.79 -2.46 -20.73
N LYS A 247 -8.08 -3.75 -20.89
CA LYS A 247 -8.76 -4.55 -19.87
C LYS A 247 -7.80 -5.58 -19.27
N TYR A 248 -7.86 -5.73 -17.95
CA TYR A 248 -7.00 -6.64 -17.20
C TYR A 248 -7.83 -7.74 -16.55
N TYR A 249 -7.34 -8.97 -16.67
CA TYR A 249 -7.90 -10.14 -16.02
C TYR A 249 -6.78 -10.84 -15.26
N ALA A 250 -7.01 -11.16 -14.01
CA ALA A 250 -6.02 -11.77 -13.11
C ALA A 250 -6.60 -13.01 -12.46
N GLN A 251 -5.78 -14.04 -12.33
CA GLN A 251 -6.06 -15.20 -11.50
C GLN A 251 -4.88 -15.44 -10.56
N ALA A 252 -5.14 -15.64 -9.27
CA ALA A 252 -4.13 -15.99 -8.29
C ALA A 252 -4.61 -17.10 -7.37
N VAL A 253 -3.68 -17.88 -6.82
CA VAL A 253 -3.97 -18.99 -5.90
C VAL A 253 -4.45 -18.48 -4.53
N SER A 254 -4.02 -17.28 -4.13
CA SER A 254 -4.38 -16.66 -2.86
C SER A 254 -4.98 -15.28 -3.07
N TYR A 255 -6.10 -15.00 -2.42
CA TYR A 255 -6.77 -13.69 -2.45
C TYR A 255 -5.90 -12.55 -1.89
N THR A 256 -4.98 -12.85 -0.98
CA THR A 256 -4.07 -11.87 -0.39
C THR A 256 -3.09 -11.25 -1.40
N HIS A 257 -2.93 -11.86 -2.57
CA HIS A 257 -2.05 -11.37 -3.62
C HIS A 257 -2.74 -10.41 -4.60
N LEU A 258 -4.09 -10.39 -4.63
CA LEU A 258 -4.86 -9.57 -5.59
C LEU A 258 -5.23 -8.17 -5.06
N THR A 259 -4.85 -7.82 -3.84
CA THR A 259 -5.34 -6.62 -3.15
C THR A 259 -4.46 -5.38 -3.28
N LEU A 260 -3.46 -5.36 -4.15
CA LEU A 260 -2.77 -4.12 -4.47
C LEU A 260 -3.59 -3.33 -5.49
N PRO A 261 -4.05 -2.11 -5.17
CA PRO A 261 -4.78 -1.30 -6.14
C PRO A 261 -3.86 -0.97 -7.31
N THR A 262 -4.30 -1.33 -8.51
CA THR A 262 -3.70 -0.84 -9.73
C THR A 262 -4.15 0.61 -9.92
N THR A 263 -3.28 1.55 -9.67
CA THR A 263 -3.49 2.98 -9.97
C THR A 263 -3.40 3.23 -11.46
#